data_550478446168c722ad738c2b2458b601
#
_entry.id   550478446168c722ad738c2b2458b601
#
_cell.length_a   1.000
_cell.length_b   1.000
_cell.length_c   1.000
_cell.angle_alpha   90.00
_cell.angle_beta   90.00
_cell.angle_gamma   90.00
#
_symmetry.space_group_name_H-M   'P 1'
#
loop_
_entity.id
_entity.type
_entity.pdbx_description
1 polymer ?
#
loop_
_entity_poly.entity_id
_entity_poly.type
_entity_poly.pdbx_seq_one_letter_code
_entity_poly.pdbx_strand_id
1 'polypeptide(L)'
;MSARYANSPALRLKIGESGLRGALYGAACLIILYALCSIWARGYAFLVVSLSVIAFILLWLLRCNPMRGAELCWREGRWTLERDGVIREISPSKSSTILPRFVYIAFTDIAEGSAGHIWLYADSVPKHQLRRLRVRLTLLR
;
A
#
# COMPACT_ATOMS: atom_id res chain seq x y z
N MET A 1 -21.02 10.87 -17.11
CA MET A 1 -20.12 11.42 -16.05
C MET A 1 -20.36 12.91 -15.96
N SER A 2 -20.71 13.42 -14.76
CA SER A 2 -21.20 14.79 -14.58
C SER A 2 -20.06 15.80 -14.74
N ALA A 3 -20.26 16.85 -15.57
CA ALA A 3 -19.32 17.93 -15.87
C ALA A 3 -18.80 18.72 -14.64
N ARG A 4 -19.39 18.52 -13.48
CA ARG A 4 -18.97 19.15 -12.21
C ARG A 4 -17.61 18.68 -11.68
N TYR A 5 -17.07 17.57 -12.17
CA TYR A 5 -15.80 17.01 -11.71
C TYR A 5 -14.59 17.42 -12.57
N ALA A 6 -14.80 17.91 -13.78
CA ALA A 6 -13.73 18.35 -14.66
C ALA A 6 -12.90 19.52 -14.07
N ASN A 7 -13.54 20.39 -13.27
CA ASN A 7 -12.90 21.54 -12.63
C ASN A 7 -12.36 21.28 -11.21
N SER A 8 -12.34 20.04 -10.72
CA SER A 8 -11.76 19.74 -9.41
C SER A 8 -10.24 19.90 -9.46
N PRO A 9 -9.62 20.57 -8.46
CA PRO A 9 -8.17 20.77 -8.45
C PRO A 9 -7.45 19.43 -8.54
N ALA A 10 -6.39 19.36 -9.34
CA ALA A 10 -5.57 18.18 -9.49
C ALA A 10 -5.16 17.62 -8.12
N LEU A 11 -5.25 16.32 -7.95
CA LEU A 11 -4.72 15.64 -6.77
C LEU A 11 -3.35 15.11 -7.13
N ARG A 12 -2.33 15.55 -6.41
CA ARG A 12 -0.97 15.06 -6.54
C ARG A 12 -0.54 14.50 -5.19
N LEU A 13 -0.24 13.22 -5.13
CA LEU A 13 -0.05 12.49 -3.91
C LEU A 13 1.23 11.68 -3.99
N LYS A 14 2.27 12.17 -3.33
CA LYS A 14 3.55 11.46 -3.21
C LYS A 14 3.47 10.45 -2.07
N ILE A 15 3.78 9.19 -2.36
CA ILE A 15 3.77 8.10 -1.39
C ILE A 15 5.07 8.15 -0.59
N GLY A 16 4.97 8.62 0.66
CA GLY A 16 6.07 8.71 1.60
C GLY A 16 6.34 7.42 2.37
N GLU A 17 7.31 7.50 3.26
CA GLU A 17 7.52 6.47 4.27
C GLU A 17 6.42 6.52 5.33
N SER A 18 6.05 5.36 5.85
CA SER A 18 5.05 5.22 6.91
C SER A 18 5.70 4.69 8.17
N GLY A 19 5.65 5.47 9.24
CA GLY A 19 6.05 5.03 10.58
C GLY A 19 5.15 3.92 11.10
N LEU A 20 3.84 4.00 10.80
CA LEU A 20 2.88 2.97 11.15
C LEU A 20 3.24 1.61 10.52
N ARG A 21 3.67 1.61 9.27
CA ARG A 21 4.16 0.41 8.60
C ARG A 21 5.40 -0.14 9.31
N GLY A 22 6.34 0.73 9.66
CA GLY A 22 7.54 0.35 10.43
C GLY A 22 7.19 -0.26 11.79
N ALA A 23 6.24 0.32 12.50
CA ALA A 23 5.76 -0.19 13.78
C ALA A 23 5.08 -1.56 13.65
N LEU A 24 4.24 -1.74 12.63
CA LEU A 24 3.60 -3.04 12.34
C LEU A 24 4.63 -4.13 12.01
N TYR A 25 5.63 -3.77 11.20
CA TYR A 25 6.75 -4.67 10.90
C TYR A 25 7.53 -5.04 12.17
N GLY A 26 7.87 -4.07 13.02
CA GLY A 26 8.56 -4.31 14.29
C GLY A 26 7.75 -5.21 15.21
N ALA A 27 6.45 -4.98 15.34
CA ALA A 27 5.56 -5.83 16.14
C ALA A 27 5.50 -7.26 15.58
N ALA A 28 5.42 -7.44 14.27
CA ALA A 28 5.45 -8.75 13.65
C ALA A 28 6.78 -9.49 13.93
N CYS A 29 7.91 -8.78 13.85
CA CYS A 29 9.22 -9.35 14.20
C CYS A 29 9.27 -9.83 15.67
N LEU A 30 8.75 -9.04 16.62
CA LEU A 30 8.72 -9.41 18.03
C LEU A 30 7.85 -10.63 18.29
N ILE A 31 6.68 -10.70 17.67
CA ILE A 31 5.75 -11.85 17.80
C ILE A 31 6.42 -13.12 17.26
N ILE A 32 7.04 -13.04 16.08
CA ILE A 32 7.74 -14.17 15.47
C ILE A 32 8.90 -14.62 16.36
N LEU A 33 9.71 -13.68 16.84
CA LEU A 33 10.83 -13.98 17.73
C LEU A 33 10.35 -14.70 19.00
N TYR A 34 9.31 -14.18 19.64
CA TYR A 34 8.71 -14.80 20.82
C TYR A 34 8.22 -16.23 20.54
N ALA A 35 7.53 -16.43 19.41
CA ALA A 35 7.05 -17.76 19.01
C ALA A 35 8.21 -18.75 18.79
N LEU A 36 9.27 -18.31 18.10
CA LEU A 36 10.45 -19.15 17.84
C LEU A 36 11.17 -19.52 19.15
N CYS A 37 11.34 -18.56 20.07
CA CYS A 37 11.91 -18.85 21.41
C CYS A 37 11.07 -19.84 22.20
N SER A 38 9.75 -19.73 22.13
CA SER A 38 8.83 -20.64 22.82
C SER A 38 8.90 -22.09 22.29
N ILE A 39 9.05 -22.24 20.97
CA ILE A 39 9.21 -23.54 20.31
C ILE A 39 10.58 -24.13 20.63
N TRP A 40 11.63 -23.31 20.63
CA TRP A 40 12.98 -23.72 21.00
C TRP A 40 13.03 -24.27 22.44
N ALA A 41 12.43 -23.57 23.40
CA ALA A 41 12.35 -23.97 24.80
C ALA A 41 11.68 -25.34 25.02
N ARG A 42 10.84 -25.76 24.08
CA ARG A 42 10.18 -27.09 24.07
C ARG A 42 11.00 -28.18 23.39
N GLY A 43 12.23 -27.90 22.96
CA GLY A 43 13.13 -28.86 22.35
C GLY A 43 12.92 -29.15 20.86
N TYR A 44 12.05 -28.40 20.16
CA TYR A 44 11.76 -28.59 18.74
C TYR A 44 12.72 -27.80 17.83
N ALA A 45 14.02 -28.01 17.95
CA ALA A 45 15.06 -27.25 17.25
C ALA A 45 14.87 -27.28 15.69
N PHE A 46 14.50 -28.42 15.13
CA PHE A 46 14.30 -28.54 13.68
C PHE A 46 13.16 -27.64 13.16
N LEU A 47 12.05 -27.58 13.93
CA LEU A 47 10.92 -26.72 13.58
C LEU A 47 11.31 -25.23 13.65
N VAL A 48 12.14 -24.85 14.61
CA VAL A 48 12.63 -23.46 14.74
C VAL A 48 13.41 -23.06 13.51
N VAL A 49 14.32 -23.89 13.02
CA VAL A 49 15.12 -23.58 11.81
C VAL A 49 14.21 -23.41 10.59
N SER A 50 13.29 -24.36 10.37
CA SER A 50 12.38 -24.31 9.22
C SER A 50 11.48 -23.06 9.24
N LEU A 51 10.88 -22.76 10.40
CA LEU A 51 10.03 -21.60 10.59
C LEU A 51 10.79 -20.27 10.50
N SER A 52 12.05 -20.24 10.92
CA SER A 52 12.90 -19.04 10.82
C SER A 52 13.15 -18.66 9.37
N VAL A 53 13.38 -19.62 8.48
CA VAL A 53 13.56 -19.38 7.05
C VAL A 53 12.27 -18.80 6.44
N ILE A 54 11.12 -19.41 6.74
CA ILE A 54 9.82 -18.93 6.25
C ILE A 54 9.54 -17.51 6.78
N ALA A 55 9.76 -17.28 8.08
CA ALA A 55 9.57 -15.99 8.70
C ALA A 55 10.48 -14.92 8.07
N PHE A 56 11.74 -15.23 7.81
CA PHE A 56 12.67 -14.33 7.15
C PHE A 56 12.20 -13.93 5.75
N ILE A 57 11.75 -14.90 4.94
CA ILE A 57 11.23 -14.63 3.60
C ILE A 57 9.99 -13.74 3.67
N LEU A 58 9.04 -14.05 4.57
CA LEU A 58 7.82 -13.25 4.75
C LEU A 58 8.14 -11.81 5.19
N LEU A 59 9.04 -11.65 6.15
CA LEU A 59 9.47 -10.33 6.63
C LEU A 59 10.20 -9.55 5.53
N TRP A 60 11.02 -10.22 4.73
CA TRP A 60 11.66 -9.62 3.57
C TRP A 60 10.63 -9.10 2.56
N LEU A 61 9.64 -9.92 2.19
CA LEU A 61 8.56 -9.52 1.29
C LEU A 61 7.73 -8.36 1.83
N LEU A 62 7.43 -8.36 3.13
CA LEU A 62 6.71 -7.26 3.80
C LEU A 62 7.53 -5.96 3.84
N ARG A 63 8.86 -6.07 3.96
CA ARG A 63 9.75 -4.90 3.95
C ARG A 63 9.80 -4.24 2.58
N CYS A 64 9.75 -5.00 1.51
CA CYS A 64 9.76 -4.46 0.16
C CYS A 64 8.50 -3.63 -0.07
N ASN A 65 8.67 -2.33 -0.29
CA ASN A 65 7.57 -1.45 -0.72
C ASN A 65 7.81 -1.03 -2.16
N PRO A 66 7.25 -1.73 -3.14
CA PRO A 66 7.48 -1.42 -4.53
C PRO A 66 6.94 -0.04 -4.94
N MET A 67 6.06 0.57 -4.13
CA MET A 67 5.44 1.87 -4.42
C MET A 67 6.06 3.04 -3.62
N ARG A 68 7.21 2.82 -2.96
CA ARG A 68 7.91 3.91 -2.26
C ARG A 68 8.40 4.94 -3.28
N GLY A 69 8.09 6.21 -3.03
CA GLY A 69 8.48 7.30 -3.92
C GLY A 69 7.59 7.46 -5.16
N ALA A 70 6.66 6.54 -5.40
CA ALA A 70 5.69 6.71 -6.48
C ALA A 70 4.75 7.90 -6.20
N GLU A 71 4.32 8.54 -7.25
CA GLU A 71 3.41 9.67 -7.20
C GLU A 71 2.09 9.31 -7.90
N LEU A 72 1.00 9.36 -7.13
CA LEU A 72 -0.34 9.15 -7.65
C LEU A 72 -0.94 10.50 -7.99
N CYS A 73 -1.25 10.71 -9.26
CA CYS A 73 -1.88 11.93 -9.75
C CYS A 73 -3.29 11.63 -10.27
N TRP A 74 -4.20 12.55 -9.99
CA TRP A 74 -5.50 12.57 -10.62
C TRP A 74 -5.72 13.93 -11.27
N ARG A 75 -6.00 13.93 -12.57
CA ARG A 75 -6.28 15.13 -13.35
C ARG A 75 -7.33 14.84 -14.40
N GLU A 76 -8.33 15.70 -14.52
CA GLU A 76 -9.35 15.65 -15.61
C GLU A 76 -10.04 14.28 -15.75
N GLY A 77 -10.26 13.57 -14.63
CA GLY A 77 -10.91 12.26 -14.65
C GLY A 77 -9.97 11.07 -14.89
N ARG A 78 -8.68 11.31 -15.13
CA ARG A 78 -7.68 10.28 -15.35
C ARG A 78 -6.80 10.09 -14.14
N TRP A 79 -6.46 8.84 -13.84
CA TRP A 79 -5.52 8.48 -12.81
C TRP A 79 -4.20 8.11 -13.45
N THR A 80 -3.12 8.70 -12.98
CA THR A 80 -1.77 8.39 -13.42
C THR A 80 -0.91 8.04 -12.22
N LEU A 81 -0.08 7.04 -12.39
CA LEU A 81 0.92 6.60 -11.42
C LEU A 81 2.30 6.87 -12.02
N GLU A 82 3.04 7.79 -11.43
CA GLU A 82 4.43 8.04 -11.79
C GLU A 82 5.33 7.26 -10.85
N ARG A 83 6.20 6.45 -11.42
CA ARG A 83 7.21 5.70 -10.68
C ARG A 83 8.49 5.64 -11.48
N ASP A 84 9.62 5.96 -10.83
CA ASP A 84 10.97 5.91 -11.43
C ASP A 84 11.06 6.69 -12.77
N GLY A 85 10.29 7.81 -12.88
CA GLY A 85 10.20 8.61 -14.10
C GLY A 85 9.29 8.04 -15.18
N VAL A 86 8.66 6.89 -14.96
CA VAL A 86 7.68 6.29 -15.87
C VAL A 86 6.27 6.67 -15.42
N ILE A 87 5.51 7.30 -16.31
CA ILE A 87 4.11 7.66 -16.06
C ILE A 87 3.24 6.59 -16.70
N ARG A 88 2.36 5.97 -15.89
CA ARG A 88 1.40 4.97 -16.33
C ARG A 88 -0.02 5.45 -16.05
N GLU A 89 -0.90 5.30 -17.01
CA GLU A 89 -2.33 5.56 -16.81
C GLU A 89 -2.98 4.34 -16.18
N ILE A 90 -3.66 4.54 -15.04
CA ILE A 90 -4.27 3.46 -14.27
C ILE A 90 -5.77 3.66 -14.11
N SER A 91 -6.50 2.58 -14.03
CA SER A 91 -7.92 2.57 -13.72
C SER A 91 -8.15 1.95 -12.34
N PRO A 92 -8.55 2.74 -11.32
CA PRO A 92 -8.87 2.19 -10.00
C PRO A 92 -10.08 1.26 -10.08
N SER A 93 -9.95 0.09 -9.46
CA SER A 93 -11.03 -0.88 -9.37
C SER A 93 -12.01 -0.55 -8.24
N LYS A 94 -13.26 -0.98 -8.39
CA LYS A 94 -14.29 -0.92 -7.34
C LYS A 94 -13.95 -1.75 -6.11
N SER A 95 -13.01 -2.69 -6.20
CA SER A 95 -12.50 -3.48 -5.08
C SER A 95 -11.57 -2.70 -4.13
N SER A 96 -11.28 -1.43 -4.44
CA SER A 96 -10.52 -0.56 -3.55
C SER A 96 -11.23 -0.39 -2.21
N THR A 97 -10.49 -0.52 -1.09
CA THR A 97 -11.05 -0.47 0.27
C THR A 97 -10.55 0.75 1.01
N ILE A 98 -11.49 1.47 1.64
CA ILE A 98 -11.20 2.69 2.40
C ILE A 98 -11.39 2.39 3.88
N LEU A 99 -10.30 2.44 4.65
CA LEU A 99 -10.31 2.25 6.11
C LEU A 99 -9.76 3.50 6.81
N PRO A 100 -10.07 3.72 8.10
CA PRO A 100 -9.64 4.93 8.81
C PRO A 100 -8.13 5.14 8.84
N ARG A 101 -7.33 4.06 8.91
CA ARG A 101 -5.87 4.12 9.04
C ARG A 101 -5.12 3.82 7.75
N PHE A 102 -5.77 3.23 6.76
CA PHE A 102 -5.17 2.95 5.46
C PHE A 102 -6.19 2.94 4.32
N VAL A 103 -5.73 3.13 3.11
CA VAL A 103 -6.51 3.02 1.89
C VAL A 103 -5.82 2.00 1.00
N TYR A 104 -6.57 0.97 0.61
CA TYR A 104 -6.14 -0.01 -0.37
C TYR A 104 -6.74 0.36 -1.72
N ILE A 105 -5.89 0.56 -2.71
CA ILE A 105 -6.30 0.87 -4.09
C ILE A 105 -5.89 -0.29 -4.96
N ALA A 106 -6.85 -1.05 -5.45
CA ALA A 106 -6.64 -1.98 -6.53
C ALA A 106 -6.80 -1.21 -7.85
N PHE A 107 -5.93 -1.43 -8.80
CA PHE A 107 -5.98 -0.77 -10.10
C PHE A 107 -5.56 -1.70 -11.23
N THR A 108 -5.93 -1.34 -12.44
CA THR A 108 -5.44 -1.98 -13.66
C THR A 108 -4.65 -0.95 -14.46
N ASP A 109 -3.47 -1.30 -14.90
CA ASP A 109 -2.69 -0.52 -15.85
C ASP A 109 -3.40 -0.56 -17.21
N ILE A 110 -3.69 0.60 -17.78
CA ILE A 110 -4.47 0.68 -19.03
C ILE A 110 -3.62 0.21 -20.22
N ALA A 111 -2.31 0.45 -20.19
CA ALA A 111 -1.41 0.12 -21.29
C ALA A 111 -1.08 -1.38 -21.33
N GLU A 112 -0.80 -1.98 -20.16
CA GLU A 112 -0.36 -3.38 -20.07
C GLU A 112 -1.49 -4.34 -19.69
N GLY A 113 -2.63 -3.83 -19.24
CA GLY A 113 -3.73 -4.65 -18.70
C GLY A 113 -3.39 -5.36 -17.40
N SER A 114 -2.22 -5.07 -16.83
CA SER A 114 -1.74 -5.71 -15.61
C SER A 114 -2.47 -5.16 -14.38
N ALA A 115 -2.84 -6.06 -13.45
CA ALA A 115 -3.43 -5.68 -12.19
C ALA A 115 -2.36 -5.30 -11.18
N GLY A 116 -2.59 -4.21 -10.45
CA GLY A 116 -1.69 -3.75 -9.39
C GLY A 116 -2.46 -3.31 -8.15
N HIS A 117 -1.73 -3.04 -7.09
CA HIS A 117 -2.31 -2.53 -5.86
C HIS A 117 -1.38 -1.56 -5.14
N ILE A 118 -1.98 -0.62 -4.43
CA ILE A 118 -1.28 0.40 -3.64
C ILE A 118 -1.85 0.40 -2.24
N TRP A 119 -0.98 0.33 -1.23
CA TRP A 119 -1.31 0.52 0.17
C TRP A 119 -0.86 1.90 0.62
N LEU A 120 -1.82 2.73 0.99
CA LEU A 120 -1.57 4.07 1.52
C LEU A 120 -1.92 4.09 3.01
N TYR A 121 -0.93 4.32 3.84
CA TYR A 121 -1.11 4.51 5.27
C TYR A 121 -1.45 5.96 5.58
N ALA A 122 -2.20 6.20 6.66
CA ALA A 122 -2.65 7.54 7.02
C ALA A 122 -1.53 8.53 7.35
N ASP A 123 -0.36 8.01 7.71
CA ASP A 123 0.85 8.76 8.02
C ASP A 123 1.82 8.92 6.84
N SER A 124 1.64 8.15 5.76
CA SER A 124 2.48 8.25 4.55
C SER A 124 2.10 9.41 3.63
N VAL A 125 0.99 10.08 3.90
CA VAL A 125 0.40 11.11 3.05
C VAL A 125 -0.21 12.22 3.90
N PRO A 126 -0.13 13.51 3.47
CA PRO A 126 -0.80 14.62 4.17
C PRO A 126 -2.31 14.38 4.33
N LYS A 127 -2.82 14.59 5.54
CA LYS A 127 -4.23 14.30 5.90
C LYS A 127 -5.26 14.90 4.94
N HIS A 128 -5.01 16.12 4.45
CA HIS A 128 -5.92 16.80 3.51
C HIS A 128 -5.96 16.10 2.14
N GLN A 129 -4.84 15.60 1.65
CA GLN A 129 -4.76 14.86 0.38
C GLN A 129 -5.43 13.49 0.52
N LEU A 130 -5.21 12.80 1.64
CA LEU A 130 -5.84 11.51 1.92
C LEU A 130 -7.37 11.64 2.00
N ARG A 131 -7.88 12.72 2.60
CA ARG A 131 -9.32 13.02 2.63
C ARG A 131 -9.87 13.21 1.21
N ARG A 132 -9.20 14.00 0.37
CA ARG A 132 -9.61 14.21 -1.03
C ARG A 132 -9.60 12.91 -1.82
N LEU A 133 -8.58 12.07 -1.63
CA LEU A 133 -8.49 10.77 -2.26
C LEU A 133 -9.68 9.88 -1.88
N ARG A 134 -10.02 9.81 -0.58
CA ARG A 134 -11.15 9.01 -0.09
C ARG A 134 -12.46 9.42 -0.74
N VAL A 135 -12.74 10.71 -0.78
CA VAL A 135 -13.97 11.23 -1.42
C VAL A 135 -14.02 10.79 -2.89
N ARG A 136 -12.91 10.89 -3.63
CA ARG A 136 -12.88 10.50 -5.04
C ARG A 136 -13.06 8.99 -5.25
N LEU A 137 -12.43 8.17 -4.43
CA LEU A 137 -12.61 6.72 -4.49
C LEU A 137 -14.04 6.29 -4.13
N THR A 138 -14.69 6.98 -3.21
CA THR A 138 -16.11 6.73 -2.87
C THR A 138 -17.03 7.05 -4.04
N LEU A 139 -16.70 8.04 -4.85
CA LEU A 139 -17.48 8.43 -6.04
C LEU A 139 -17.28 7.51 -7.26
N LEU A 140 -16.25 6.64 -7.22
CA LEU A 140 -16.02 5.61 -8.23
C LEU A 140 -16.83 4.33 -7.99
N ARG A 141 -17.38 4.17 -6.77
CA ARG A 141 -18.25 3.04 -6.41
C ARG A 141 -19.68 3.27 -6.86
#